data_8c26345ec38999b6cfa92795bb2402cb
#
_entry.id   8c26345ec38999b6cfa92795bb2402cb
#
_cell.length_a   1.000
_cell.length_b   1.000
_cell.length_c   1.000
_cell.angle_alpha   90.00
_cell.angle_beta   90.00
_cell.angle_gamma   90.00
#
_symmetry.space_group_name_H-M   'P 1'
#
loop_
_entity.id
_entity.type
_entity.pdbx_description
1 polymer ?
#
loop_
_entity_poly.entity_id
_entity_poly.type
_entity_poly.pdbx_seq_one_letter_code
_entity_poly.pdbx_strand_id
1 'polypeptide(L)'
;MRLRTLLMLASLTIVVGLIGVTQAIAQNNTKQTEDTSTQKADTSAATADQNKGTPIEKADPSAAGAKGISPAATTLSNATVIFAVVDSNGTLARGTGAVSAKRLATGQYEVIFDRNVRTCGYTATIGLSGASGSSPPGEITTVGRVNNVNGVYVATYNSSGSPSSRGFHLQVAC
;
A
#
# COMPACT_ATOMS: atom_id res chain seq x y z
N MET A 1 -40.21 43.57 33.73
CA MET A 1 -39.74 44.93 33.36
C MET A 1 -38.76 44.80 32.21
N ARG A 2 -39.21 45.17 30.99
CA ARG A 2 -38.55 45.68 29.77
C ARG A 2 -37.19 45.07 29.38
N LEU A 3 -37.12 44.07 28.50
CA LEU A 3 -37.08 44.14 27.02
C LEU A 3 -36.21 45.30 26.46
N ARG A 4 -35.04 45.02 25.91
CA ARG A 4 -34.46 45.78 24.80
C ARG A 4 -33.60 44.89 23.92
N THR A 5 -34.24 44.52 22.82
CA THR A 5 -33.70 44.07 21.53
C THR A 5 -32.68 45.08 21.00
N LEU A 6 -31.49 44.64 20.56
CA LEU A 6 -30.66 45.43 19.68
C LEU A 6 -30.22 44.54 18.46
N LEU A 7 -30.95 44.77 17.38
CA LEU A 7 -30.59 44.31 16.02
C LEU A 7 -29.38 45.13 15.57
N MET A 8 -28.29 44.48 15.19
CA MET A 8 -27.23 45.07 14.36
C MET A 8 -27.21 44.33 13.04
N LEU A 9 -27.80 44.96 12.01
CA LEU A 9 -27.58 44.64 10.59
C LEU A 9 -26.17 45.10 10.21
N ALA A 10 -25.33 44.17 9.86
CA ALA A 10 -24.05 44.48 9.14
C ALA A 10 -24.24 44.09 7.69
N SER A 11 -24.36 45.12 6.84
CA SER A 11 -24.39 45.03 5.40
C SER A 11 -22.99 44.63 4.88
N LEU A 12 -22.85 43.46 4.30
CA LEU A 12 -21.62 43.03 3.61
C LEU A 12 -21.74 43.36 2.13
N THR A 13 -21.06 44.42 1.70
CA THR A 13 -20.96 44.86 0.31
C THR A 13 -19.97 43.91 -0.42
N ILE A 14 -20.49 43.12 -1.33
CA ILE A 14 -19.65 42.29 -2.23
C ILE A 14 -19.15 43.16 -3.38
N VAL A 15 -17.86 43.47 -3.40
CA VAL A 15 -17.19 44.06 -4.54
C VAL A 15 -16.77 42.91 -5.48
N VAL A 16 -17.49 42.78 -6.58
CA VAL A 16 -17.10 41.89 -7.69
C VAL A 16 -16.05 42.59 -8.53
N GLY A 17 -14.78 42.24 -8.31
CA GLY A 17 -13.69 42.65 -9.17
C GLY A 17 -13.50 41.66 -10.30
N LEU A 18 -13.99 42.00 -11.52
CA LEU A 18 -13.65 41.30 -12.75
C LEU A 18 -12.21 41.64 -13.13
N ILE A 19 -11.28 40.73 -12.89
CA ILE A 19 -9.97 40.76 -13.50
C ILE A 19 -9.92 39.66 -14.54
N GLY A 20 -10.12 40.04 -15.81
CA GLY A 20 -9.90 39.18 -16.96
C GLY A 20 -8.40 38.89 -17.12
N VAL A 21 -7.97 37.69 -16.83
CA VAL A 21 -6.65 37.17 -17.21
C VAL A 21 -6.85 36.30 -18.46
N THR A 22 -6.65 36.88 -19.61
CA THR A 22 -6.47 36.18 -20.89
C THR A 22 -5.12 35.45 -20.81
N GLN A 23 -5.12 34.17 -20.49
CA GLN A 23 -3.94 33.34 -20.69
C GLN A 23 -3.88 32.89 -22.14
N ALA A 24 -2.89 33.44 -22.85
CA ALA A 24 -2.50 32.97 -24.16
C ALA A 24 -1.92 31.54 -24.01
N ILE A 25 -2.62 30.56 -24.57
CA ILE A 25 -2.09 29.20 -24.70
C ILE A 25 -1.05 29.23 -25.82
N ALA A 26 0.21 29.29 -25.47
CA ALA A 26 1.30 29.00 -26.39
C ALA A 26 1.29 27.49 -26.67
N GLN A 27 0.73 27.10 -27.80
CA GLN A 27 0.87 25.75 -28.35
C GLN A 27 2.34 25.58 -28.79
N ASN A 28 3.14 24.95 -27.94
CA ASN A 28 4.48 24.51 -28.32
C ASN A 28 4.33 23.25 -29.17
N ASN A 29 4.21 23.44 -30.48
CA ASN A 29 4.19 22.40 -31.49
C ASN A 29 5.63 21.90 -31.65
N THR A 30 6.10 21.03 -30.74
CA THR A 30 7.38 20.35 -30.89
C THR A 30 7.21 19.27 -31.95
N LYS A 31 7.67 19.58 -33.14
CA LYS A 31 7.82 18.68 -34.27
C LYS A 31 8.63 17.45 -33.83
N GLN A 32 7.93 16.35 -33.61
CA GLN A 32 8.54 15.05 -33.34
C GLN A 32 9.18 14.58 -34.64
N THR A 33 10.50 14.68 -34.70
CA THR A 33 11.30 14.09 -35.80
C THR A 33 11.23 12.58 -35.59
N GLU A 34 10.60 11.89 -36.54
CA GLU A 34 10.66 10.44 -36.65
C GLU A 34 12.10 10.04 -36.95
N ASP A 35 12.79 9.58 -35.93
CA ASP A 35 14.05 8.86 -36.10
C ASP A 35 13.69 7.41 -36.42
N THR A 36 13.60 7.14 -37.74
CA THR A 36 13.49 5.78 -38.27
C THR A 36 14.83 5.11 -38.11
N SER A 37 15.16 4.64 -36.90
CA SER A 37 16.25 3.68 -36.72
C SER A 37 15.76 2.31 -37.17
N THR A 38 16.16 1.96 -38.40
CA THR A 38 16.04 0.61 -38.96
C THR A 38 16.80 -0.35 -38.05
N GLN A 39 16.09 -0.97 -37.13
CA GLN A 39 16.64 -2.06 -36.34
C GLN A 39 16.69 -3.32 -37.23
N LYS A 40 17.85 -3.54 -37.78
CA LYS A 40 18.19 -4.74 -38.51
C LYS A 40 17.93 -5.94 -37.61
N ALA A 41 16.98 -6.76 -37.96
CA ALA A 41 16.72 -8.03 -37.32
C ALA A 41 17.91 -8.97 -37.58
N ASP A 42 18.80 -9.08 -36.61
CA ASP A 42 19.74 -10.21 -36.55
C ASP A 42 18.96 -11.44 -36.07
N THR A 43 18.49 -12.19 -37.05
CA THR A 43 17.97 -13.54 -36.84
C THR A 43 19.18 -14.44 -36.50
N SER A 44 19.57 -14.42 -35.23
CA SER A 44 20.41 -15.46 -34.67
C SER A 44 19.51 -16.60 -34.22
N ALA A 45 19.43 -17.62 -35.04
CA ALA A 45 18.82 -18.89 -34.69
C ALA A 45 19.62 -19.49 -33.53
N ALA A 46 19.22 -19.22 -32.29
CA ALA A 46 19.69 -19.98 -31.14
C ALA A 46 18.91 -21.30 -31.14
N THR A 47 19.58 -22.31 -31.65
CA THR A 47 19.19 -23.70 -31.62
C THR A 47 18.84 -24.09 -30.19
N ALA A 48 17.58 -24.43 -29.96
CA ALA A 48 17.12 -25.06 -28.73
C ALA A 48 17.69 -26.48 -28.66
N ASP A 49 18.81 -26.63 -27.97
CA ASP A 49 19.30 -27.93 -27.49
C ASP A 49 19.85 -27.75 -26.07
N GLN A 50 19.00 -27.52 -25.13
CA GLN A 50 19.29 -27.52 -23.71
C GLN A 50 18.29 -28.38 -22.95
N ASN A 51 17.85 -29.49 -23.52
CA ASN A 51 17.18 -30.53 -22.77
C ASN A 51 17.94 -31.84 -22.80
N LYS A 52 19.28 -31.77 -22.62
CA LYS A 52 20.04 -32.92 -22.22
C LYS A 52 20.09 -32.89 -20.70
N GLY A 53 19.12 -33.58 -20.11
CA GLY A 53 19.10 -33.79 -18.68
C GLY A 53 20.44 -34.33 -18.22
N THR A 54 21.14 -33.54 -17.42
CA THR A 54 22.27 -34.05 -16.66
C THR A 54 21.75 -35.21 -15.84
N PRO A 55 22.37 -36.41 -15.91
CA PRO A 55 21.94 -37.48 -15.00
C PRO A 55 22.03 -36.94 -13.58
N ILE A 56 20.95 -37.11 -12.83
CA ILE A 56 20.96 -36.81 -11.39
C ILE A 56 22.02 -37.76 -10.85
N GLU A 57 23.17 -37.21 -10.54
CA GLU A 57 24.23 -37.95 -9.87
C GLU A 57 23.62 -38.43 -8.55
N LYS A 58 23.54 -39.76 -8.44
CA LYS A 58 23.00 -40.44 -7.29
C LYS A 58 23.83 -39.98 -6.09
N ALA A 59 23.23 -39.20 -5.22
CA ALA A 59 23.88 -38.64 -4.05
C ALA A 59 24.57 -39.80 -3.30
N ASP A 60 25.88 -39.68 -3.16
CA ASP A 60 26.72 -40.59 -2.38
C ASP A 60 26.23 -40.55 -0.91
N PRO A 61 25.77 -41.68 -0.36
CA PRO A 61 25.30 -41.69 1.04
C PRO A 61 26.45 -41.55 2.05
N SER A 62 27.69 -41.35 1.59
CA SER A 62 28.87 -41.27 2.43
C SER A 62 29.25 -39.88 2.89
N ALA A 63 28.52 -38.82 2.54
CA ALA A 63 28.71 -37.48 3.13
C ALA A 63 28.10 -37.40 4.53
N ALA A 64 28.58 -38.22 5.45
CA ALA A 64 28.30 -38.09 6.87
C ALA A 64 29.02 -36.85 7.40
N GLY A 65 28.30 -35.72 7.53
CA GLY A 65 28.87 -34.52 8.15
C GLY A 65 28.09 -33.23 8.03
N ALA A 66 27.21 -33.07 7.07
CA ALA A 66 26.28 -31.97 7.11
C ALA A 66 25.15 -32.34 8.08
N LYS A 67 25.19 -31.80 9.31
CA LYS A 67 24.00 -31.66 10.11
C LYS A 67 23.03 -30.80 9.28
N GLY A 68 22.29 -31.47 8.38
CA GLY A 68 21.18 -30.85 7.71
C GLY A 68 20.28 -30.26 8.80
N ILE A 69 20.21 -28.95 8.82
CA ILE A 69 19.09 -28.28 9.46
C ILE A 69 17.91 -28.75 8.63
N SER A 70 17.34 -29.90 8.97
CA SER A 70 16.01 -30.25 8.53
C SER A 70 15.15 -29.06 8.97
N PRO A 71 14.54 -28.27 8.07
CA PRO A 71 13.52 -27.37 8.51
C PRO A 71 12.52 -28.29 9.17
N ALA A 72 12.50 -28.31 10.51
CA ALA A 72 11.36 -28.84 11.20
C ALA A 72 10.19 -28.04 10.61
N ALA A 73 9.45 -28.67 9.75
CA ALA A 73 8.12 -28.19 9.38
C ALA A 73 7.36 -28.24 10.71
N THR A 74 7.57 -27.19 11.50
CA THR A 74 6.72 -26.89 12.62
C THR A 74 5.38 -26.65 11.98
N THR A 75 4.55 -27.68 11.95
CA THR A 75 3.13 -27.49 11.68
C THR A 75 2.68 -26.46 12.71
N LEU A 76 2.54 -25.19 12.26
CA LEU A 76 1.89 -24.14 13.04
C LEU A 76 0.41 -24.51 13.11
N SER A 77 0.12 -25.59 13.83
CA SER A 77 -1.21 -26.17 13.91
C SER A 77 -2.22 -25.24 14.59
N ASN A 78 -1.78 -24.08 15.09
CA ASN A 78 -2.63 -23.10 15.77
C ASN A 78 -2.31 -21.65 15.41
N ALA A 79 -1.58 -21.37 14.34
CA ALA A 79 -1.37 -19.99 13.92
C ALA A 79 -2.70 -19.41 13.43
N THR A 80 -3.23 -18.44 14.15
CA THR A 80 -4.42 -17.69 13.72
C THR A 80 -3.97 -16.52 12.88
N VAL A 81 -4.43 -16.47 11.64
CA VAL A 81 -4.24 -15.33 10.76
C VAL A 81 -5.53 -14.51 10.72
N ILE A 82 -5.44 -13.26 11.12
CA ILE A 82 -6.51 -12.27 11.01
C ILE A 82 -6.07 -11.14 10.08
N PHE A 83 -7.02 -10.41 9.49
CA PHE A 83 -6.66 -9.37 8.54
C PHE A 83 -7.65 -8.21 8.51
N ALA A 84 -7.20 -7.08 7.96
CA ALA A 84 -8.01 -5.91 7.64
C ALA A 84 -7.66 -5.37 6.26
N VAL A 85 -8.67 -4.96 5.50
CA VAL A 85 -8.53 -4.17 4.27
C VAL A 85 -9.13 -2.81 4.54
N VAL A 86 -8.33 -1.77 4.38
CA VAL A 86 -8.67 -0.41 4.79
C VAL A 86 -8.51 0.55 3.60
N ASP A 87 -9.51 1.37 3.39
CA ASP A 87 -9.49 2.41 2.36
C ASP A 87 -8.60 3.60 2.76
N SER A 88 -8.20 4.40 1.79
CA SER A 88 -7.34 5.58 2.00
C SER A 88 -7.96 6.63 2.94
N ASN A 89 -9.28 6.64 3.11
CA ASN A 89 -9.97 7.49 4.07
C ASN A 89 -10.00 6.93 5.50
N GLY A 90 -9.52 5.68 5.69
CA GLY A 90 -9.51 4.98 6.98
C GLY A 90 -10.70 4.07 7.24
N THR A 91 -11.63 3.93 6.29
CA THR A 91 -12.77 3.01 6.42
C THR A 91 -12.29 1.56 6.36
N LEU A 92 -12.73 0.73 7.30
CA LEU A 92 -12.55 -0.72 7.25
C LEU A 92 -13.50 -1.29 6.19
N ALA A 93 -12.95 -1.66 5.04
CA ALA A 93 -13.74 -2.21 3.92
C ALA A 93 -14.14 -3.67 4.18
N ARG A 94 -13.24 -4.47 4.73
CA ARG A 94 -13.47 -5.87 5.15
C ARG A 94 -12.32 -6.37 6.03
N GLY A 95 -12.57 -7.45 6.77
CA GLY A 95 -11.55 -8.09 7.59
C GLY A 95 -12.07 -9.30 8.33
N THR A 96 -11.18 -10.06 8.91
CA THR A 96 -11.48 -11.12 9.88
C THR A 96 -10.78 -10.77 11.17
N GLY A 97 -11.52 -10.73 12.28
CA GLY A 97 -11.00 -10.29 13.58
C GLY A 97 -10.77 -8.80 13.69
N ALA A 98 -10.86 -8.01 12.60
CA ALA A 98 -10.80 -6.57 12.64
C ALA A 98 -12.15 -5.97 13.05
N VAL A 99 -12.13 -5.11 14.06
CA VAL A 99 -13.35 -4.46 14.64
C VAL A 99 -13.55 -3.08 14.05
N SER A 100 -12.48 -2.31 13.87
CA SER A 100 -12.55 -0.96 13.32
C SER A 100 -11.22 -0.52 12.72
N ALA A 101 -11.30 0.45 11.83
CA ALA A 101 -10.14 1.20 11.36
C ALA A 101 -10.49 2.68 11.27
N LYS A 102 -9.50 3.53 11.41
CA LYS A 102 -9.64 4.98 11.20
C LYS A 102 -8.34 5.60 10.73
N ARG A 103 -8.44 6.66 9.95
CA ARG A 103 -7.33 7.53 9.63
C ARG A 103 -7.15 8.55 10.77
N LEU A 104 -5.92 8.64 11.29
CA LEU A 104 -5.55 9.58 12.35
C LEU A 104 -5.07 10.91 11.77
N ALA A 105 -4.27 10.82 10.69
CA ALA A 105 -3.73 11.94 9.93
C ALA A 105 -3.41 11.49 8.50
N THR A 106 -2.86 12.37 7.67
CA THR A 106 -2.39 11.99 6.33
C THR A 106 -1.38 10.85 6.42
N GLY A 107 -1.69 9.72 5.78
CA GLY A 107 -0.85 8.53 5.79
C GLY A 107 -0.75 7.81 7.13
N GLN A 108 -1.57 8.13 8.13
CA GLN A 108 -1.51 7.52 9.45
C GLN A 108 -2.85 6.88 9.82
N TYR A 109 -2.80 5.63 10.25
CA TYR A 109 -4.00 4.84 10.53
C TYR A 109 -3.87 4.04 11.82
N GLU A 110 -5.02 3.71 12.38
CA GLU A 110 -5.18 2.76 13.47
C GLU A 110 -6.17 1.68 13.04
N VAL A 111 -5.80 0.42 13.26
CA VAL A 111 -6.67 -0.74 13.06
C VAL A 111 -6.81 -1.45 14.40
N ILE A 112 -8.05 -1.71 14.83
CA ILE A 112 -8.36 -2.39 16.08
C ILE A 112 -8.89 -3.78 15.78
N PHE A 113 -8.39 -4.77 16.51
CA PHE A 113 -8.79 -6.16 16.43
C PHE A 113 -9.59 -6.59 17.67
N ASP A 114 -10.29 -7.71 17.57
CA ASP A 114 -11.12 -8.31 18.63
C ASP A 114 -10.30 -8.96 19.76
N ARG A 115 -8.97 -8.98 19.63
CA ARG A 115 -8.03 -9.65 20.54
C ARG A 115 -6.73 -8.91 20.69
N ASN A 116 -5.93 -9.36 21.68
CA ASN A 116 -4.57 -8.87 21.87
C ASN A 116 -3.67 -9.33 20.71
N VAL A 117 -3.10 -8.36 19.98
CA VAL A 117 -2.21 -8.59 18.84
C VAL A 117 -0.77 -8.14 19.11
N ARG A 118 -0.45 -7.71 20.33
CA ARG A 118 0.84 -7.09 20.67
C ARG A 118 2.05 -7.99 20.40
N THR A 119 1.89 -9.30 20.55
CA THR A 119 2.95 -10.30 20.34
C THR A 119 2.89 -10.97 18.99
N CYS A 120 1.98 -10.54 18.11
CA CYS A 120 1.79 -11.10 16.77
C CYS A 120 2.73 -10.43 15.75
N GLY A 121 2.96 -11.11 14.62
CA GLY A 121 3.65 -10.56 13.46
C GLY A 121 2.70 -9.75 12.59
N TYR A 122 3.15 -8.60 12.08
CA TYR A 122 2.37 -7.75 11.19
C TYR A 122 3.00 -7.70 9.80
N THR A 123 2.19 -7.88 8.78
CA THR A 123 2.57 -7.69 7.37
C THR A 123 1.52 -6.82 6.70
N ALA A 124 1.95 -5.79 5.98
CA ALA A 124 1.04 -4.95 5.23
C ALA A 124 1.55 -4.64 3.83
N THR A 125 0.61 -4.37 2.93
CA THR A 125 0.88 -3.91 1.57
C THR A 125 -0.09 -2.81 1.18
N ILE A 126 0.39 -1.83 0.40
CA ILE A 126 -0.48 -0.85 -0.23
C ILE A 126 -1.36 -1.57 -1.26
N GLY A 127 -2.65 -1.28 -1.25
CA GLY A 127 -3.63 -1.92 -2.13
C GLY A 127 -4.98 -1.26 -2.06
N LEU A 128 -5.78 -1.45 -3.10
CA LEU A 128 -7.17 -1.01 -3.14
C LEU A 128 -8.07 -2.05 -2.47
N SER A 129 -9.19 -1.61 -1.91
CA SER A 129 -10.21 -2.51 -1.36
C SER A 129 -11.06 -3.19 -2.43
N GLY A 130 -11.16 -2.60 -3.62
CA GLY A 130 -11.93 -3.12 -4.75
C GLY A 130 -11.21 -4.18 -5.56
N ALA A 131 -11.95 -4.81 -6.48
CA ALA A 131 -11.43 -5.82 -7.42
C ALA A 131 -10.88 -5.21 -8.72
N SER A 132 -10.96 -3.90 -8.90
CA SER A 132 -10.54 -3.19 -10.11
C SER A 132 -9.77 -1.92 -9.76
N GLY A 133 -9.02 -1.42 -10.71
CA GLY A 133 -8.18 -0.23 -10.55
C GLY A 133 -6.70 -0.58 -10.35
N SER A 134 -5.87 0.44 -10.38
CA SER A 134 -4.43 0.35 -10.14
C SER A 134 -4.09 0.98 -8.80
N SER A 135 -3.44 0.23 -7.94
CA SER A 135 -2.93 0.77 -6.67
C SER A 135 -1.74 1.68 -6.94
N PRO A 136 -1.73 2.91 -6.44
CA PRO A 136 -0.58 3.78 -6.59
C PRO A 136 0.63 3.22 -5.82
N PRO A 137 1.85 3.39 -6.32
CA PRO A 137 3.05 2.93 -5.63
C PRO A 137 3.30 3.73 -4.34
N GLY A 138 4.05 3.14 -3.42
CA GLY A 138 4.42 3.78 -2.17
C GLY A 138 4.95 2.79 -1.15
N GLU A 139 5.23 3.30 0.04
CA GLU A 139 5.77 2.55 1.16
C GLU A 139 4.74 2.42 2.29
N ILE A 140 4.86 1.35 3.07
CA ILE A 140 3.99 1.09 4.22
C ILE A 140 4.79 0.51 5.37
N THR A 141 4.50 0.96 6.58
CA THR A 141 5.10 0.45 7.81
C THR A 141 4.03 0.13 8.83
N THR A 142 4.30 -0.84 9.70
CA THR A 142 3.39 -1.31 10.75
C THR A 142 4.09 -1.45 12.07
N VAL A 143 3.38 -1.14 13.16
CA VAL A 143 3.83 -1.35 14.53
C VAL A 143 2.62 -1.53 15.46
N GLY A 144 2.77 -2.19 16.59
CA GLY A 144 1.72 -2.27 17.61
C GLY A 144 1.31 -0.87 18.10
N ARG A 145 0.03 -0.68 18.34
CA ARG A 145 -0.49 0.61 18.80
C ARG A 145 -0.06 0.89 20.24
N VAL A 146 0.48 2.07 20.49
CA VAL A 146 0.81 2.55 21.84
C VAL A 146 -0.46 2.61 22.69
N ASN A 147 -0.41 2.14 23.91
CA ASN A 147 -1.52 2.10 24.87
C ASN A 147 -2.77 1.31 24.43
N ASN A 148 -2.68 0.50 23.37
CA ASN A 148 -3.76 -0.39 22.95
C ASN A 148 -3.20 -1.73 22.45
N VAL A 149 -3.35 -2.76 23.25
CA VAL A 149 -2.82 -4.11 22.94
C VAL A 149 -3.54 -4.79 21.76
N ASN A 150 -4.73 -4.31 21.43
CA ASN A 150 -5.56 -4.82 20.34
C ASN A 150 -5.36 -4.01 19.05
N GLY A 151 -4.53 -2.97 19.07
CA GLY A 151 -4.36 -2.04 17.98
C GLY A 151 -3.05 -2.22 17.21
N VAL A 152 -3.11 -1.96 15.91
CA VAL A 152 -1.96 -1.82 15.02
C VAL A 152 -1.96 -0.41 14.45
N TYR A 153 -0.82 0.26 14.53
CA TYR A 153 -0.57 1.52 13.84
C TYR A 153 0.04 1.22 12.48
N VAL A 154 -0.47 1.89 11.47
CA VAL A 154 -0.01 1.76 10.08
C VAL A 154 0.33 3.14 9.54
N ALA A 155 1.50 3.28 8.93
CA ALA A 155 1.88 4.49 8.22
C ALA A 155 2.12 4.20 6.73
N THR A 156 1.56 5.06 5.86
CA THR A 156 1.67 4.95 4.40
C THR A 156 2.30 6.20 3.82
N TYR A 157 3.12 6.00 2.79
CA TYR A 157 3.89 7.05 2.14
C TYR A 157 3.76 6.94 0.62
N ASN A 158 4.10 7.99 -0.10
CA ASN A 158 4.34 7.93 -1.53
C ASN A 158 5.76 7.42 -1.81
N SER A 159 6.10 7.21 -3.08
CA SER A 159 7.43 6.74 -3.51
C SER A 159 8.59 7.73 -3.22
N SER A 160 8.27 8.95 -2.75
CA SER A 160 9.26 9.93 -2.32
C SER A 160 9.43 9.97 -0.79
N GLY A 161 8.83 9.01 -0.06
CA GLY A 161 8.90 8.95 1.39
C GLY A 161 8.04 9.99 2.13
N SER A 162 7.18 10.74 1.43
CA SER A 162 6.28 11.70 2.07
C SER A 162 4.99 11.03 2.53
N PRO A 163 4.44 11.35 3.73
CA PRO A 163 3.17 10.81 4.19
C PRO A 163 2.06 10.99 3.15
N SER A 164 1.38 9.93 2.80
CA SER A 164 0.36 9.92 1.76
C SER A 164 -0.73 8.90 2.10
N SER A 165 -1.98 9.34 2.10
CA SER A 165 -3.10 8.45 2.42
C SER A 165 -3.33 7.44 1.31
N ARG A 166 -3.09 6.16 1.62
CA ARG A 166 -3.21 5.02 0.72
C ARG A 166 -4.12 3.97 1.34
N GLY A 167 -4.91 3.28 0.50
CA GLY A 167 -5.54 2.04 0.92
C GLY A 167 -4.50 0.95 1.14
N PHE A 168 -4.78 0.01 2.03
CA PHE A 168 -3.85 -1.05 2.37
C PHE A 168 -4.54 -2.33 2.84
N HIS A 169 -3.79 -3.42 2.76
CA HIS A 169 -4.14 -4.71 3.34
C HIS A 169 -3.17 -4.96 4.49
N LEU A 170 -3.69 -5.30 5.64
CA LEU A 170 -2.93 -5.65 6.85
C LEU A 170 -3.24 -7.09 7.24
N GLN A 171 -2.22 -7.90 7.41
CA GLN A 171 -2.30 -9.25 7.92
C GLN A 171 -1.60 -9.32 9.27
N VAL A 172 -2.20 -10.03 10.21
CA VAL A 172 -1.69 -10.25 11.56
C VAL A 172 -1.65 -11.74 11.82
N ALA A 173 -0.48 -12.28 12.08
CA ALA A 173 -0.23 -13.69 12.38
C ALA A 173 0.11 -13.84 13.86
N CYS A 174 -0.73 -14.59 14.59
CA CYS A 174 -0.62 -14.83 16.04
C CYS A 174 -0.30 -16.28 16.40
#